data_e9a5dbcb375572f6a6d0953d48821a21
#
_entry.id   e9a5dbcb375572f6a6d0953d48821a21
#
_cell.length_a   1.000
_cell.length_b   1.000
_cell.length_c   1.000
_cell.angle_alpha   90.00
_cell.angle_beta   90.00
_cell.angle_gamma   90.00
#
_symmetry.space_group_name_H-M   'P 1'
#
loop_
_entity.id
_entity.type
_entity.pdbx_description
1 polymer ?
#
loop_
_entity_poly.entity_id
_entity_poly.type
_entity_poly.pdbx_seq_one_letter_code
_entity_poly.pdbx_strand_id
1 'polypeptide(L)'
;MKGFQLFRNDEKAMELPINIVVMLVVGMVALATLISIIPTPTKEMSVFIEGTSLEEGSFQPGNSIIVDATTAQNSFAVYVKINATDNDGNPVRNANVVLRGLGGAASNTTDINGVTILTTTGNALVQLDPNQNEGTMDLKILADGFYDYEKNDAVMIIKTR
;
A
#
# COMPACT_ATOMS: atom_id res chain seq x y z
N MET A 1 16.16 69.02 48.93
CA MET A 1 16.70 68.41 47.70
C MET A 1 16.56 66.92 47.84
N LYS A 2 15.53 66.36 47.23
CA LYS A 2 15.36 64.89 47.12
C LYS A 2 15.74 64.50 45.73
N GLY A 3 16.99 64.01 45.62
CA GLY A 3 17.57 63.61 44.35
C GLY A 3 17.00 62.28 43.82
N PHE A 4 16.71 62.28 42.60
CA PHE A 4 16.45 61.24 41.66
C PHE A 4 17.23 59.95 41.91
N GLN A 5 16.58 58.91 42.33
CA GLN A 5 17.08 57.53 42.39
C GLN A 5 16.02 56.58 41.79
N LEU A 6 15.54 56.80 40.59
CA LEU A 6 14.42 56.04 40.05
C LEU A 6 14.69 55.32 38.71
N PHE A 7 15.93 55.28 38.24
CA PHE A 7 16.21 54.68 36.92
C PHE A 7 17.28 53.58 36.90
N ARG A 8 17.46 52.83 38.01
CA ARG A 8 18.49 51.80 38.09
C ARG A 8 17.97 50.35 38.06
N ASN A 9 16.66 50.19 37.92
CA ASN A 9 16.05 48.84 37.93
C ASN A 9 15.55 48.32 36.55
N ASP A 10 15.65 49.17 35.51
CA ASP A 10 15.11 48.78 34.20
C ASP A 10 16.01 47.84 33.38
N GLU A 11 17.32 47.79 33.68
CA GLU A 11 18.23 46.92 32.95
C GLU A 11 18.06 45.43 33.29
N LYS A 12 17.67 45.10 34.53
CA LYS A 12 17.39 43.73 34.94
C LYS A 12 16.04 43.20 34.43
N ALA A 13 15.10 44.08 34.13
CA ALA A 13 13.79 43.71 33.61
C ALA A 13 13.82 43.35 32.10
N MET A 14 14.88 43.80 31.38
CA MET A 14 15.02 43.50 29.96
C MET A 14 15.81 42.23 29.66
N GLU A 15 16.64 41.74 30.59
CA GLU A 15 17.38 40.48 30.40
C GLU A 15 16.50 39.22 30.49
N LEU A 16 15.46 39.27 31.34
CA LEU A 16 14.51 38.17 31.49
C LEU A 16 13.69 37.87 30.21
N PRO A 17 13.16 38.88 29.47
CA PRO A 17 12.43 38.59 28.23
C PRO A 17 13.28 38.00 27.13
N ILE A 18 14.55 38.37 27.00
CA ILE A 18 15.46 37.88 25.96
C ILE A 18 15.76 36.38 26.18
N ASN A 19 16.05 35.98 27.41
CA ASN A 19 16.30 34.58 27.74
C ASN A 19 15.06 33.73 27.51
N ILE A 20 13.87 34.22 27.82
CA ILE A 20 12.61 33.54 27.58
C ILE A 20 12.37 33.37 26.05
N VAL A 21 12.62 34.43 25.28
CA VAL A 21 12.47 34.39 23.81
C VAL A 21 13.47 33.40 23.20
N VAL A 22 14.73 33.38 23.63
CA VAL A 22 15.73 32.45 23.16
C VAL A 22 15.34 30.99 23.49
N MET A 23 14.91 30.73 24.74
CA MET A 23 14.43 29.40 25.14
C MET A 23 13.21 28.97 24.34
N LEU A 24 12.28 29.89 24.03
CA LEU A 24 11.09 29.60 23.23
C LEU A 24 11.47 29.27 21.80
N VAL A 25 12.38 30.00 21.17
CA VAL A 25 12.86 29.73 19.80
C VAL A 25 13.59 28.39 19.74
N VAL A 26 14.50 28.11 20.69
CA VAL A 26 15.21 26.84 20.76
C VAL A 26 14.23 25.69 21.00
N GLY A 27 13.24 25.87 21.86
CA GLY A 27 12.19 24.91 22.11
C GLY A 27 11.33 24.62 20.88
N MET A 28 10.97 25.65 20.09
CA MET A 28 10.23 25.47 18.83
C MET A 28 11.05 24.73 17.78
N VAL A 29 12.34 25.03 17.64
CA VAL A 29 13.23 24.34 16.70
C VAL A 29 13.40 22.88 17.11
N ALA A 30 13.61 22.62 18.40
CA ALA A 30 13.71 21.25 18.93
C ALA A 30 12.41 20.47 18.71
N LEU A 31 11.25 21.09 18.92
CA LEU A 31 9.94 20.46 18.69
C LEU A 31 9.72 20.18 17.19
N ALA A 32 10.05 21.13 16.32
CA ALA A 32 9.93 20.95 14.87
C ALA A 32 10.80 19.79 14.36
N THR A 33 12.04 19.66 14.88
CA THR A 33 12.91 18.52 14.53
C THR A 33 12.38 17.20 15.07
N LEU A 34 11.82 17.17 16.27
CA LEU A 34 11.19 15.96 16.83
C LEU A 34 9.98 15.52 15.99
N ILE A 35 9.11 16.44 15.58
CA ILE A 35 7.93 16.13 14.76
C ILE A 35 8.36 15.56 13.38
N SER A 36 9.46 16.03 12.81
CA SER A 36 9.94 15.53 11.51
C SER A 36 10.52 14.11 11.56
N ILE A 37 10.87 13.61 12.75
CA ILE A 37 11.43 12.26 12.96
C ILE A 37 10.33 11.24 13.27
N ILE A 38 9.13 11.69 13.70
CA ILE A 38 8.02 10.77 13.98
C ILE A 38 7.58 10.11 12.67
N PRO A 39 7.72 8.77 12.52
CA PRO A 39 7.23 8.11 11.33
C PRO A 39 5.72 8.26 11.23
N THR A 40 5.22 8.44 10.01
CA THR A 40 3.77 8.44 9.76
C THR A 40 3.17 7.12 10.24
N PRO A 41 2.06 7.12 10.98
CA PRO A 41 1.43 5.90 11.43
C PRO A 41 1.04 5.05 10.22
N THR A 42 1.50 3.79 10.20
CA THR A 42 1.13 2.81 9.19
C THR A 42 -0.18 2.16 9.58
N LYS A 43 -1.08 2.04 8.60
CA LYS A 43 -2.39 1.38 8.74
C LYS A 43 -2.34 -0.02 8.16
N GLU A 44 -3.20 -0.89 8.63
CA GLU A 44 -3.47 -2.17 7.98
C GLU A 44 -4.45 -1.99 6.82
N MET A 45 -4.35 -2.85 5.82
CA MET A 45 -5.28 -2.90 4.71
C MET A 45 -5.99 -4.25 4.65
N SER A 46 -7.24 -4.23 4.22
CA SER A 46 -8.04 -5.40 3.89
C SER A 46 -8.13 -5.55 2.38
N VAL A 47 -7.85 -6.74 1.88
CA VAL A 47 -7.80 -7.01 0.44
C VAL A 47 -8.75 -8.13 0.08
N PHE A 48 -9.60 -7.88 -0.91
CA PHE A 48 -10.57 -8.84 -1.44
C PHE A 48 -10.30 -9.09 -2.92
N ILE A 49 -10.29 -10.35 -3.31
CA ILE A 49 -10.34 -10.76 -4.70
C ILE A 49 -11.83 -10.81 -5.07
N GLU A 50 -12.29 -9.80 -5.83
CA GLU A 50 -13.68 -9.71 -6.26
C GLU A 50 -14.03 -10.75 -7.31
N GLY A 51 -13.05 -11.10 -8.13
CA GLY A 51 -13.25 -12.13 -9.14
C GLY A 51 -12.01 -12.42 -9.97
N THR A 52 -12.07 -13.55 -10.64
CA THR A 52 -11.03 -14.07 -11.52
C THR A 52 -11.62 -14.46 -12.86
N SER A 53 -10.82 -14.43 -13.93
CA SER A 53 -11.26 -14.81 -15.28
C SER A 53 -10.09 -15.23 -16.17
N LEU A 54 -10.40 -15.94 -17.25
CA LEU A 54 -9.51 -16.18 -18.39
C LEU A 54 -9.76 -15.18 -19.53
N GLU A 55 -10.87 -14.44 -19.48
CA GLU A 55 -11.27 -13.47 -20.48
C GLU A 55 -11.52 -12.10 -19.83
N GLU A 56 -11.19 -11.03 -20.53
CA GLU A 56 -11.42 -9.69 -20.05
C GLU A 56 -12.92 -9.41 -19.87
N GLY A 57 -13.30 -8.90 -18.68
CA GLY A 57 -14.66 -8.48 -18.39
C GLY A 57 -15.63 -9.57 -17.90
N SER A 58 -15.24 -10.85 -17.93
CA SER A 58 -16.09 -11.99 -17.52
C SER A 58 -15.73 -12.54 -16.14
N PHE A 59 -15.58 -11.69 -15.14
CA PHE A 59 -15.13 -12.10 -13.81
C PHE A 59 -16.14 -13.03 -13.12
N GLN A 60 -15.62 -14.17 -12.65
CA GLN A 60 -16.34 -15.07 -11.76
C GLN A 60 -15.97 -14.78 -10.31
N PRO A 61 -16.95 -14.70 -9.38
CA PRO A 61 -16.66 -14.48 -7.97
C PRO A 61 -15.74 -15.55 -7.39
N GLY A 62 -14.75 -15.12 -6.62
CA GLY A 62 -13.80 -16.01 -5.94
C GLY A 62 -12.38 -15.86 -6.44
N ASN A 63 -11.53 -16.72 -5.92
CA ASN A 63 -10.09 -16.70 -6.17
C ASN A 63 -9.60 -17.93 -6.95
N SER A 64 -10.50 -18.69 -7.58
CA SER A 64 -10.15 -19.90 -8.32
C SER A 64 -10.49 -19.74 -9.79
N ILE A 65 -9.57 -20.18 -10.64
CA ILE A 65 -9.72 -20.21 -12.10
C ILE A 65 -9.72 -21.65 -12.56
N ILE A 66 -10.75 -22.02 -13.28
CA ILE A 66 -10.85 -23.35 -13.89
C ILE A 66 -10.42 -23.25 -15.36
N VAL A 67 -9.43 -24.03 -15.75
CA VAL A 67 -8.87 -24.06 -17.09
C VAL A 67 -9.10 -25.43 -17.69
N ASP A 68 -9.58 -25.50 -18.92
CA ASP A 68 -9.69 -26.77 -19.64
C ASP A 68 -8.31 -27.33 -20.05
N ALA A 69 -8.24 -28.64 -20.27
CA ALA A 69 -7.00 -29.33 -20.58
C ALA A 69 -6.32 -28.84 -21.87
N THR A 70 -7.08 -28.31 -22.82
CA THR A 70 -6.54 -27.83 -24.11
C THR A 70 -5.90 -26.45 -23.94
N THR A 71 -6.53 -25.53 -23.21
CA THR A 71 -5.98 -24.22 -22.88
C THR A 71 -4.75 -24.37 -21.97
N ALA A 72 -4.78 -25.29 -21.02
CA ALA A 72 -3.68 -25.53 -20.08
C ALA A 72 -2.41 -26.13 -20.71
N GLN A 73 -2.45 -26.59 -21.96
CA GLN A 73 -1.27 -27.07 -22.70
C GLN A 73 -0.39 -25.91 -23.19
N ASN A 74 -0.95 -24.72 -23.27
CA ASN A 74 -0.27 -23.50 -23.71
C ASN A 74 -0.22 -22.49 -22.57
N SER A 75 0.56 -21.43 -22.76
CA SER A 75 0.50 -20.28 -21.85
C SER A 75 -0.80 -19.50 -22.09
N PHE A 76 -1.44 -19.03 -21.02
CA PHE A 76 -2.70 -18.31 -21.08
C PHE A 76 -2.70 -17.08 -20.20
N ALA A 77 -3.56 -16.11 -20.53
CA ALA A 77 -3.77 -14.92 -19.73
C ALA A 77 -4.70 -15.19 -18.55
N VAL A 78 -4.44 -14.51 -17.45
CA VAL A 78 -5.27 -14.52 -16.24
C VAL A 78 -5.63 -13.09 -15.88
N TYR A 79 -6.89 -12.87 -15.56
CA TYR A 79 -7.44 -11.60 -15.12
C TYR A 79 -7.93 -11.74 -13.69
N VAL A 80 -7.46 -10.85 -12.82
CA VAL A 80 -7.81 -10.84 -11.39
C VAL A 80 -8.26 -9.45 -11.00
N LYS A 81 -9.49 -9.34 -10.52
CA LYS A 81 -10.04 -8.08 -10.00
C LYS A 81 -9.91 -8.04 -8.49
N ILE A 82 -9.26 -6.99 -7.99
CA ILE A 82 -8.90 -6.83 -6.58
C ILE A 82 -9.47 -5.52 -6.07
N ASN A 83 -9.94 -5.55 -4.83
CA ASN A 83 -10.39 -4.37 -4.08
C ASN A 83 -9.59 -4.29 -2.77
N ALA A 84 -8.98 -3.13 -2.51
CA ALA A 84 -8.21 -2.85 -1.31
C ALA A 84 -8.85 -1.70 -0.53
N THR A 85 -9.13 -1.94 0.75
CA THR A 85 -9.71 -0.96 1.69
C THR A 85 -8.87 -0.88 2.96
N ASP A 86 -8.97 0.22 3.69
CA ASP A 86 -8.45 0.31 5.05
C ASP A 86 -9.42 -0.35 6.05
N ASN A 87 -9.06 -0.37 7.34
CA ASN A 87 -9.89 -0.94 8.41
C ASN A 87 -11.21 -0.17 8.63
N ASP A 88 -11.30 1.05 8.16
CA ASP A 88 -12.50 1.89 8.23
C ASP A 88 -13.39 1.73 7.00
N GLY A 89 -12.96 0.91 6.02
CA GLY A 89 -13.66 0.66 4.77
C GLY A 89 -13.39 1.70 3.67
N ASN A 90 -12.44 2.62 3.88
CA ASN A 90 -12.08 3.58 2.84
C ASN A 90 -11.18 2.94 1.79
N PRO A 91 -11.29 3.33 0.51
CA PRO A 91 -10.47 2.77 -0.54
C PRO A 91 -8.99 3.13 -0.39
N VAL A 92 -8.11 2.13 -0.55
CA VAL A 92 -6.66 2.32 -0.63
C VAL A 92 -6.30 2.65 -2.07
N ARG A 93 -5.99 3.92 -2.32
CA ARG A 93 -5.69 4.47 -3.66
C ARG A 93 -4.21 4.39 -3.97
N ASN A 94 -3.88 4.30 -5.26
CA ASN A 94 -2.51 4.27 -5.76
C ASN A 94 -1.64 3.18 -5.10
N ALA A 95 -2.25 2.11 -4.60
CA ALA A 95 -1.54 0.95 -4.12
C ALA A 95 -0.97 0.17 -5.30
N ASN A 96 0.30 -0.16 -5.23
CA ASN A 96 0.94 -1.02 -6.23
C ASN A 96 0.63 -2.47 -5.92
N VAL A 97 -0.08 -3.12 -6.82
CA VAL A 97 -0.53 -4.51 -6.69
C VAL A 97 0.26 -5.38 -7.65
N VAL A 98 0.85 -6.45 -7.13
CA VAL A 98 1.67 -7.40 -7.89
C VAL A 98 1.15 -8.81 -7.66
N LEU A 99 0.89 -9.53 -8.75
CA LEU A 99 0.51 -10.94 -8.76
C LEU A 99 1.61 -11.73 -9.47
N ARG A 100 2.07 -12.82 -8.88
CA ARG A 100 3.12 -13.68 -9.44
C ARG A 100 2.88 -15.16 -9.16
N GLY A 101 3.20 -16.02 -10.12
CA GLY A 101 3.16 -17.47 -9.96
C GLY A 101 3.03 -18.17 -11.31
N LEU A 102 3.42 -19.43 -11.37
CA LEU A 102 3.29 -20.29 -12.55
C LEU A 102 3.92 -19.68 -13.83
N GLY A 103 5.04 -18.99 -13.70
CA GLY A 103 5.68 -18.29 -14.81
C GLY A 103 5.01 -16.96 -15.18
N GLY A 104 3.79 -16.69 -14.68
CA GLY A 104 3.04 -15.49 -14.93
C GLY A 104 3.35 -14.37 -13.93
N ALA A 105 3.20 -13.13 -14.39
CA ALA A 105 3.29 -11.95 -13.55
C ALA A 105 2.38 -10.85 -14.08
N ALA A 106 1.78 -10.09 -13.17
CA ALA A 106 0.99 -8.91 -13.46
C ALA A 106 1.21 -7.84 -12.39
N SER A 107 1.20 -6.60 -12.78
CA SER A 107 1.22 -5.48 -11.83
C SER A 107 0.35 -4.33 -12.32
N ASN A 108 -0.34 -3.68 -11.40
CA ASN A 108 -1.14 -2.50 -11.67
C ASN A 108 -1.35 -1.71 -10.38
N THR A 109 -1.88 -0.51 -10.47
CA THR A 109 -2.20 0.35 -9.33
C THR A 109 -3.71 0.43 -9.10
N THR A 110 -4.12 0.54 -7.84
CA THR A 110 -5.54 0.75 -7.49
C THR A 110 -6.01 2.14 -7.88
N ASP A 111 -7.25 2.22 -8.31
CA ASP A 111 -7.94 3.45 -8.68
C ASP A 111 -8.45 4.25 -7.44
N ILE A 112 -9.27 5.28 -7.69
CA ILE A 112 -9.87 6.11 -6.64
C ILE A 112 -10.85 5.34 -5.74
N ASN A 113 -11.34 4.18 -6.18
CA ASN A 113 -12.25 3.30 -5.44
C ASN A 113 -11.50 2.15 -4.74
N GLY A 114 -10.15 2.12 -4.83
CA GLY A 114 -9.33 1.03 -4.29
C GLY A 114 -9.37 -0.23 -5.15
N VAL A 115 -9.87 -0.17 -6.38
CA VAL A 115 -10.04 -1.32 -7.28
C VAL A 115 -8.94 -1.34 -8.34
N THR A 116 -8.49 -2.52 -8.68
CA THR A 116 -7.59 -2.75 -9.82
C THR A 116 -7.88 -4.08 -10.50
N ILE A 117 -7.55 -4.15 -11.79
CA ILE A 117 -7.56 -5.40 -12.56
C ILE A 117 -6.12 -5.69 -12.94
N LEU A 118 -5.66 -6.88 -12.55
CA LEU A 118 -4.36 -7.43 -12.91
C LEU A 118 -4.54 -8.35 -14.11
N THR A 119 -3.66 -8.21 -15.09
CA THR A 119 -3.69 -9.04 -16.29
C THR A 119 -2.28 -9.53 -16.60
N THR A 120 -2.12 -10.86 -16.69
CA THR A 120 -0.87 -11.44 -17.17
C THR A 120 -0.84 -11.36 -18.71
N THR A 121 0.18 -10.70 -19.27
CA THR A 121 0.27 -10.43 -20.71
C THR A 121 1.68 -10.65 -21.27
N GLY A 122 1.79 -10.81 -22.57
CA GLY A 122 3.06 -10.91 -23.27
C GLY A 122 3.90 -12.11 -22.83
N ASN A 123 5.12 -11.86 -22.35
CA ASN A 123 6.04 -12.92 -21.92
C ASN A 123 5.80 -13.38 -20.47
N ALA A 124 4.83 -12.79 -19.76
CA ALA A 124 4.48 -13.08 -18.39
C ALA A 124 3.12 -13.80 -18.26
N LEU A 125 2.80 -14.63 -19.23
CA LEU A 125 1.61 -15.49 -19.22
C LEU A 125 1.79 -16.65 -18.24
N VAL A 126 0.68 -17.12 -17.71
CA VAL A 126 0.64 -18.29 -16.83
C VAL A 126 0.79 -19.57 -17.65
N GLN A 127 1.55 -20.51 -17.11
CA GLN A 127 1.72 -21.84 -17.72
C GLN A 127 1.76 -22.91 -16.62
N LEU A 128 0.99 -23.97 -16.81
CA LEU A 128 1.07 -25.15 -15.98
C LEU A 128 2.05 -26.17 -16.60
N ASP A 129 2.81 -26.84 -15.73
CA ASP A 129 3.65 -27.94 -16.20
C ASP A 129 2.79 -29.12 -16.77
N PRO A 130 3.32 -29.96 -17.68
CA PRO A 130 2.55 -31.00 -18.34
C PRO A 130 1.81 -31.95 -17.40
N ASN A 131 2.38 -32.24 -16.23
CA ASN A 131 1.81 -33.13 -15.22
C ASN A 131 1.15 -32.39 -14.04
N GLN A 132 1.07 -31.04 -14.11
CA GLN A 132 0.50 -30.20 -13.08
C GLN A 132 -1.01 -30.04 -13.34
N ASN A 133 -1.83 -30.35 -12.33
CA ASN A 133 -3.28 -30.19 -12.41
C ASN A 133 -3.78 -28.95 -11.67
N GLU A 134 -2.96 -28.40 -10.79
CA GLU A 134 -3.28 -27.20 -10.00
C GLU A 134 -2.02 -26.38 -9.77
N GLY A 135 -2.18 -25.10 -9.54
CA GLY A 135 -1.10 -24.21 -9.16
C GLY A 135 -1.63 -22.92 -8.58
N THR A 136 -0.76 -22.15 -8.00
CA THR A 136 -1.14 -20.93 -7.27
C THR A 136 -0.31 -19.74 -7.69
N MET A 137 -0.87 -18.56 -7.45
CA MET A 137 -0.20 -17.27 -7.62
C MET A 137 -0.25 -16.47 -6.31
N ASP A 138 0.84 -15.81 -5.99
CA ASP A 138 0.98 -14.97 -4.80
C ASP A 138 0.66 -13.53 -5.11
N LEU A 139 0.04 -12.86 -4.15
CA LEU A 139 -0.37 -11.46 -4.25
C LEU A 139 0.44 -10.62 -3.24
N LYS A 140 0.99 -9.50 -3.71
CA LYS A 140 1.63 -8.50 -2.87
C LYS A 140 1.08 -7.11 -3.20
N ILE A 141 0.80 -6.32 -2.15
CA ILE A 141 0.30 -4.95 -2.29
C ILE A 141 1.14 -4.01 -1.42
N LEU A 142 1.57 -2.91 -2.02
CA LEU A 142 2.37 -1.87 -1.40
C LEU A 142 1.63 -0.54 -1.55
N ALA A 143 1.40 0.16 -0.44
CA ALA A 143 0.77 1.47 -0.45
C ALA A 143 1.40 2.40 0.60
N ASP A 144 1.56 3.66 0.27
CA ASP A 144 2.10 4.66 1.18
C ASP A 144 1.21 4.82 2.41
N GLY A 145 1.81 4.75 3.59
CA GLY A 145 1.09 4.85 4.87
C GLY A 145 0.41 3.56 5.33
N PHE A 146 0.64 2.45 4.63
CA PHE A 146 0.12 1.13 4.98
C PHE A 146 1.26 0.13 5.18
N TYR A 147 0.98 -0.92 5.97
CA TYR A 147 1.83 -2.10 6.00
C TYR A 147 1.73 -2.86 4.69
N ASP A 148 2.83 -3.46 4.25
CA ASP A 148 2.84 -4.35 3.10
C ASP A 148 1.84 -5.48 3.32
N TYR A 149 0.96 -5.70 2.35
CA TYR A 149 0.07 -6.85 2.35
C TYR A 149 0.66 -7.94 1.47
N GLU A 150 0.75 -9.15 1.99
CA GLU A 150 1.24 -10.30 1.25
C GLU A 150 0.33 -11.51 1.52
N LYS A 151 -0.09 -12.17 0.46
CA LYS A 151 -0.92 -13.36 0.53
C LYS A 151 -0.37 -14.40 -0.43
N ASN A 152 0.19 -15.47 0.15
CA ASN A 152 0.57 -16.64 -0.60
C ASN A 152 -0.68 -17.41 -1.04
N ASP A 153 -0.59 -18.07 -2.19
CA ASP A 153 -1.70 -18.87 -2.75
C ASP A 153 -3.00 -18.04 -2.89
N ALA A 154 -2.86 -16.79 -3.27
CA ALA A 154 -3.98 -15.86 -3.36
C ALA A 154 -4.97 -16.24 -4.46
N VAL A 155 -4.47 -16.70 -5.59
CA VAL A 155 -5.26 -17.20 -6.73
C VAL A 155 -4.87 -18.63 -7.02
N MET A 156 -5.86 -19.50 -7.14
CA MET A 156 -5.69 -20.91 -7.48
C MET A 156 -6.12 -21.15 -8.93
N ILE A 157 -5.30 -21.90 -9.67
CA ILE A 157 -5.59 -22.32 -11.04
C ILE A 157 -5.73 -23.83 -11.05
N ILE A 158 -6.85 -24.32 -11.56
CA ILE A 158 -7.21 -25.75 -11.56
C ILE A 158 -7.47 -26.18 -13.00
N LYS A 159 -6.73 -27.20 -13.45
CA LYS A 159 -6.95 -27.84 -14.75
C LYS A 159 -8.01 -28.94 -14.65
N THR A 160 -9.05 -28.82 -15.46
CA THR A 160 -10.04 -29.88 -15.62
C THR A 160 -9.60 -30.88 -16.71
N ARG A 161 -10.14 -32.06 -16.61
CA ARG A 161 -9.87 -33.13 -17.59
C ARG A 161 -10.57 -32.86 -18.91
#